data_6c02c728fbbf21560c7951dd407d0fb2
#
_entry.id   6c02c728fbbf21560c7951dd407d0fb2
#
_cell.length_a   1.000
_cell.length_b   1.000
_cell.length_c   1.000
_cell.angle_alpha   90.00
_cell.angle_beta   90.00
_cell.angle_gamma   90.00
#
_symmetry.space_group_name_H-M   'P 1'
#
loop_
_entity.id
_entity.type
_entity.pdbx_description
1 polymer ?
#
loop_
_entity_poly.entity_id
_entity_poly.type
_entity_poly.pdbx_seq_one_letter_code
_entity_poly.pdbx_strand_id
1 'polypeptide(L)'
;MAHFAKVENGVVTQVIVIEQDVLNLGHWGDPASWVQTSYNTSGGVHSQGGTPLRKNFAGVGYSYDAGRDAFIPPKPFASWLLDESTCNWSAPTAMPVVEGKRYAWRESTTSWVEILDYPTDGKTYTWNLETGTWDEVTQGA
;
A
#
# COMPACT_ATOMS: atom_id res chain seq x y z
N MET A 1 -22.67 -3.80 6.43
CA MET A 1 -21.81 -4.96 6.68
C MET A 1 -20.45 -4.51 7.15
N ALA A 2 -19.91 -5.18 8.15
CA ALA A 2 -18.64 -4.79 8.73
C ALA A 2 -17.50 -5.62 8.13
N HIS A 3 -16.31 -5.01 8.04
CA HIS A 3 -15.08 -5.69 7.67
C HIS A 3 -14.22 -5.87 8.91
N PHE A 4 -13.65 -7.05 9.06
CA PHE A 4 -12.74 -7.36 10.16
C PHE A 4 -11.44 -7.97 9.65
N ALA A 5 -10.34 -7.56 10.25
CA ALA A 5 -9.01 -8.09 9.97
C ALA A 5 -8.57 -8.99 11.11
N LYS A 6 -8.13 -10.19 10.78
CA LYS A 6 -7.49 -11.07 11.77
C LYS A 6 -6.02 -10.66 11.92
N VAL A 7 -5.63 -10.37 13.16
CA VAL A 7 -4.26 -9.95 13.47
C VAL A 7 -3.59 -11.05 14.29
N GLU A 8 -2.49 -11.57 13.73
CA GLU A 8 -1.67 -12.61 14.37
C GLU A 8 -0.23 -12.09 14.42
N ASN A 9 0.34 -12.00 15.64
CA ASN A 9 1.69 -11.48 15.85
C ASN A 9 1.89 -10.07 15.25
N GLY A 10 0.85 -9.23 15.33
CA GLY A 10 0.90 -7.86 14.82
C GLY A 10 0.71 -7.72 13.32
N VAL A 11 0.47 -8.82 12.59
CA VAL A 11 0.32 -8.83 11.13
C VAL A 11 -1.08 -9.32 10.75
N VAL A 12 -1.68 -8.66 9.76
CA VAL A 12 -2.98 -9.06 9.21
C VAL A 12 -2.80 -10.32 8.38
N THR A 13 -3.54 -11.37 8.75
CA THR A 13 -3.50 -12.65 8.04
C THR A 13 -4.75 -12.91 7.22
N GLN A 14 -5.83 -12.23 7.52
CA GLN A 14 -7.10 -12.42 6.84
C GLN A 14 -7.98 -11.18 7.00
N VAL A 15 -8.77 -10.85 5.98
CA VAL A 15 -9.80 -9.80 6.05
C VAL A 15 -11.10 -10.38 5.53
N ILE A 16 -12.17 -10.28 6.33
CA ILE A 16 -13.48 -10.83 5.98
C ILE A 16 -14.59 -9.81 6.23
N VAL A 17 -15.73 -10.04 5.60
CA VAL A 17 -16.97 -9.30 5.86
C VAL A 17 -17.81 -10.15 6.79
N ILE A 18 -18.06 -9.66 7.99
CA ILE A 18 -18.81 -10.39 9.03
C ILE A 18 -19.40 -9.41 10.04
N GLU A 19 -20.51 -9.75 10.64
CA GLU A 19 -21.07 -8.96 11.72
C GLU A 19 -20.44 -9.35 13.07
N GLN A 20 -20.35 -8.38 13.99
CA GLN A 20 -19.67 -8.57 15.28
C GLN A 20 -20.31 -9.71 16.10
N ASP A 21 -21.63 -9.79 16.11
CA ASP A 21 -22.34 -10.82 16.86
C ASP A 21 -22.07 -12.23 16.32
N VAL A 22 -21.90 -12.36 15.01
CA VAL A 22 -21.54 -13.62 14.35
C VAL A 22 -20.08 -13.97 14.67
N LEU A 23 -19.20 -12.98 14.62
CA LEU A 23 -17.79 -13.17 14.98
C LEU A 23 -17.62 -13.66 16.42
N ASN A 24 -18.45 -13.16 17.32
CA ASN A 24 -18.41 -13.51 18.74
C ASN A 24 -18.80 -14.98 19.03
N LEU A 25 -19.37 -15.68 18.04
CA LEU A 25 -19.67 -17.12 18.19
C LEU A 25 -18.39 -17.97 18.24
N GLY A 26 -17.24 -17.43 17.84
CA GLY A 26 -15.96 -18.11 17.95
C GLY A 26 -15.63 -19.10 16.83
N HIS A 27 -16.46 -19.19 15.79
CA HIS A 27 -16.21 -20.12 14.67
C HIS A 27 -15.00 -19.74 13.83
N TRP A 28 -14.53 -18.50 13.93
CA TRP A 28 -13.38 -17.96 13.19
C TRP A 28 -12.17 -17.75 14.08
N GLY A 29 -12.10 -18.46 15.20
CA GLY A 29 -11.07 -18.32 16.22
C GLY A 29 -11.45 -17.32 17.30
N ASP A 30 -10.47 -16.88 18.09
CA ASP A 30 -10.68 -15.93 19.18
C ASP A 30 -11.21 -14.60 18.65
N PRO A 31 -12.40 -14.16 19.06
CA PRO A 31 -12.92 -12.85 18.63
C PRO A 31 -11.97 -11.68 18.92
N ALA A 32 -11.14 -11.77 19.97
CA ALA A 32 -10.20 -10.72 20.33
C ALA A 32 -9.06 -10.55 19.31
N SER A 33 -8.83 -11.54 18.43
CA SER A 33 -7.82 -11.44 17.38
C SER A 33 -8.31 -10.69 16.13
N TRP A 34 -9.58 -10.33 16.08
CA TRP A 34 -10.20 -9.62 14.96
C TRP A 34 -10.38 -8.15 15.28
N VAL A 35 -9.92 -7.29 14.39
CA VAL A 35 -9.99 -5.83 14.53
C VAL A 35 -10.83 -5.27 13.39
N GLN A 36 -11.83 -4.48 13.74
CA GLN A 36 -12.69 -3.86 12.74
C GLN A 36 -11.91 -2.86 11.89
N THR A 37 -12.16 -2.89 10.59
CA THR A 37 -11.58 -1.97 9.61
C THR A 37 -12.70 -1.42 8.72
N SER A 38 -12.40 -0.42 7.90
CA SER A 38 -13.38 0.19 7.01
C SER A 38 -12.86 0.23 5.59
N TYR A 39 -13.60 -0.36 4.68
CA TYR A 39 -13.30 -0.36 3.24
C TYR A 39 -13.11 1.05 2.68
N ASN A 40 -13.81 2.05 3.24
CA ASN A 40 -13.80 3.42 2.74
C ASN A 40 -12.79 4.32 3.46
N THR A 41 -11.88 3.75 4.26
CA THR A 41 -10.92 4.53 5.04
C THR A 41 -9.53 4.45 4.42
N SER A 42 -8.91 5.61 4.20
CA SER A 42 -7.54 5.76 3.72
C SER A 42 -6.94 7.05 4.27
N GLY A 43 -5.71 6.96 4.78
CA GLY A 43 -5.01 8.13 5.33
C GLY A 43 -5.73 8.82 6.47
N GLY A 44 -6.56 8.09 7.22
CA GLY A 44 -7.32 8.64 8.33
C GLY A 44 -8.63 9.32 7.92
N VAL A 45 -9.06 9.16 6.68
CA VAL A 45 -10.28 9.79 6.15
C VAL A 45 -11.23 8.73 5.60
N HIS A 46 -12.51 8.84 5.96
CA HIS A 46 -13.56 8.01 5.37
C HIS A 46 -14.11 8.70 4.11
N SER A 47 -14.05 8.04 2.97
CA SER A 47 -14.38 8.62 1.66
C SER A 47 -15.84 9.08 1.54
N GLN A 48 -16.74 8.54 2.36
CA GLN A 48 -18.16 8.87 2.33
C GLN A 48 -18.63 9.63 3.59
N GLY A 49 -17.67 10.22 4.32
CA GLY A 49 -17.99 11.04 5.50
C GLY A 49 -18.36 10.27 6.76
N GLY A 50 -18.18 8.94 6.76
CA GLY A 50 -18.41 8.11 7.95
C GLY A 50 -17.23 8.17 8.92
N THR A 51 -17.25 7.29 9.94
CA THR A 51 -16.15 7.19 10.89
C THR A 51 -14.98 6.44 10.26
N PRO A 52 -13.80 7.08 10.16
CA PRO A 52 -12.62 6.35 9.67
C PRO A 52 -12.17 5.34 10.72
N LEU A 53 -12.05 4.08 10.32
CA LEU A 53 -11.58 3.02 11.21
C LEU A 53 -10.17 2.62 10.83
N ARG A 54 -9.24 2.86 11.78
CA ARG A 54 -7.86 2.38 11.77
C ARG A 54 -6.97 3.01 10.72
N LYS A 55 -7.26 4.24 10.31
CA LYS A 55 -6.54 5.10 9.35
C LYS A 55 -6.51 4.57 7.92
N ASN A 56 -6.29 3.26 7.73
CA ASN A 56 -6.29 2.63 6.42
C ASN A 56 -7.11 1.36 6.46
N PHE A 57 -7.76 1.02 5.34
CA PHE A 57 -8.38 -0.28 5.18
C PHE A 57 -7.31 -1.37 5.26
N ALA A 58 -7.58 -2.42 6.03
CA ALA A 58 -6.63 -3.50 6.25
C ALA A 58 -6.42 -4.34 4.99
N GLY A 59 -5.19 -4.75 4.76
CA GLY A 59 -4.83 -5.74 3.74
C GLY A 59 -3.99 -6.85 4.36
N VAL A 60 -4.05 -8.03 3.77
CA VAL A 60 -3.20 -9.15 4.22
C VAL A 60 -1.73 -8.73 4.07
N GLY A 61 -0.93 -8.97 5.12
CA GLY A 61 0.47 -8.55 5.18
C GLY A 61 0.69 -7.18 5.80
N TYR A 62 -0.38 -6.39 6.02
CA TYR A 62 -0.27 -5.13 6.75
C TYR A 62 0.04 -5.40 8.22
N SER A 63 0.73 -4.47 8.87
CA SER A 63 0.87 -4.49 10.32
C SER A 63 -0.27 -3.72 10.97
N TYR A 64 -0.66 -4.13 12.18
CA TYR A 64 -1.60 -3.39 13.00
C TYR A 64 -0.87 -2.75 14.18
N ASP A 65 -1.02 -1.45 14.32
CA ASP A 65 -0.44 -0.66 15.40
C ASP A 65 -1.58 -0.12 16.27
N ALA A 66 -1.77 -0.73 17.44
CA ALA A 66 -2.86 -0.34 18.35
C ALA A 66 -2.62 1.06 18.95
N GLY A 67 -1.36 1.45 19.16
CA GLY A 67 -1.03 2.76 19.69
C GLY A 67 -1.35 3.90 18.73
N ARG A 68 -1.18 3.65 17.43
CA ARG A 68 -1.56 4.60 16.37
C ARG A 68 -3.00 4.41 15.91
N ASP A 69 -3.66 3.34 16.33
CA ASP A 69 -4.97 2.91 15.84
C ASP A 69 -5.00 2.83 14.32
N ALA A 70 -4.05 2.07 13.76
CA ALA A 70 -3.80 2.08 12.33
C ALA A 70 -3.39 0.72 11.77
N PHE A 71 -3.88 0.42 10.58
CA PHE A 71 -3.27 -0.58 9.72
C PHE A 71 -2.23 0.10 8.83
N ILE A 72 -1.02 -0.45 8.81
CA ILE A 72 0.12 0.14 8.12
C ILE A 72 0.52 -0.80 6.98
N PRO A 73 0.53 -0.32 5.71
CA PRO A 73 0.98 -1.13 4.59
C PRO A 73 2.43 -1.59 4.76
N PRO A 74 2.86 -2.68 4.09
CA PRO A 74 4.26 -3.05 4.07
C PRO A 74 5.12 -1.90 3.55
N LYS A 75 6.30 -1.73 4.14
CA LYS A 75 7.24 -0.68 3.73
C LYS A 75 7.72 -0.96 2.30
N PRO A 76 7.46 -0.04 1.33
CA PRO A 76 7.79 -0.32 -0.06
C PRO A 76 9.28 -0.25 -0.36
N PHE A 77 10.01 0.66 0.32
CA PHE A 77 11.45 0.84 0.13
C PHE A 77 12.09 1.21 1.46
N ALA A 78 13.34 0.79 1.65
CA ALA A 78 14.06 1.00 2.91
C ALA A 78 14.19 2.47 3.29
N SER A 79 14.29 3.37 2.32
CA SER A 79 14.47 4.80 2.56
C SER A 79 13.18 5.56 2.84
N TRP A 80 12.01 4.96 2.59
CA TRP A 80 10.74 5.65 2.77
C TRP A 80 10.40 5.83 4.25
N LEU A 81 9.67 6.90 4.55
CA LEU A 81 9.33 7.30 5.91
C LEU A 81 7.84 7.16 6.15
N LEU A 82 7.49 6.79 7.39
CA LEU A 82 6.09 6.69 7.79
C LEU A 82 5.54 8.08 8.10
N ASP A 83 4.43 8.43 7.46
CA ASP A 83 3.66 9.62 7.82
C ASP A 83 2.79 9.26 9.02
N GLU A 84 3.06 9.87 10.17
CA GLU A 84 2.37 9.55 11.42
C GLU A 84 0.87 9.91 11.39
N SER A 85 0.47 10.88 10.56
CA SER A 85 -0.93 11.31 10.48
C SER A 85 -1.79 10.38 9.62
N THR A 86 -1.22 9.81 8.56
CA THR A 86 -1.94 8.94 7.63
C THR A 86 -1.60 7.47 7.81
N CYS A 87 -0.47 7.16 8.44
CA CYS A 87 0.14 5.83 8.54
C CYS A 87 0.39 5.20 7.17
N ASN A 88 0.69 6.02 6.19
CA ASN A 88 1.17 5.62 4.88
C ASN A 88 2.64 5.97 4.71
N TRP A 89 3.31 5.28 3.80
CA TRP A 89 4.72 5.50 3.53
C TRP A 89 4.89 6.58 2.47
N SER A 90 5.88 7.43 2.65
CA SER A 90 6.23 8.46 1.68
C SER A 90 7.73 8.48 1.42
N ALA A 91 8.09 8.81 0.19
CA ALA A 91 9.50 8.96 -0.19
C ALA A 91 10.13 10.11 0.59
N PRO A 92 11.45 10.04 0.90
CA PRO A 92 12.14 11.14 1.60
C PRO A 92 12.19 12.43 0.79
N THR A 93 11.99 12.32 -0.53
CA THR A 93 11.93 13.48 -1.45
C THR A 93 10.58 13.44 -2.16
N ALA A 94 9.90 14.58 -2.22
CA ALA A 94 8.59 14.65 -2.88
C ALA A 94 8.72 14.36 -4.38
N MET A 95 7.76 13.58 -4.91
CA MET A 95 7.71 13.31 -6.34
C MET A 95 7.47 14.62 -7.11
N PRO A 96 8.27 14.92 -8.14
CA PRO A 96 8.02 16.09 -8.98
C PRO A 96 6.64 16.01 -9.63
N VAL A 97 5.95 17.15 -9.71
CA VAL A 97 4.65 17.25 -10.39
C VAL A 97 4.85 18.11 -11.62
N VAL A 98 5.00 17.47 -12.77
CA VAL A 98 5.17 18.14 -14.06
C VAL A 98 4.13 17.56 -15.03
N GLU A 99 3.34 18.45 -15.63
CA GLU A 99 2.28 18.03 -16.54
C GLU A 99 2.85 17.19 -17.68
N GLY A 100 2.21 16.03 -17.93
CA GLY A 100 2.61 15.12 -19.00
C GLY A 100 3.80 14.23 -18.67
N LYS A 101 4.38 14.34 -17.49
CA LYS A 101 5.52 13.51 -17.07
C LYS A 101 5.13 12.53 -15.99
N ARG A 102 5.78 11.36 -16.01
CA ARG A 102 5.61 10.30 -15.04
C ARG A 102 6.96 9.99 -14.40
N TYR A 103 6.93 9.54 -13.15
CA TYR A 103 8.15 9.28 -12.39
C TYR A 103 8.04 7.95 -11.68
N ALA A 104 9.19 7.27 -11.50
CA ALA A 104 9.33 6.08 -10.68
C ALA A 104 10.43 6.31 -9.65
N TRP A 105 10.25 5.72 -8.46
CA TRP A 105 11.26 5.80 -7.41
C TRP A 105 12.41 4.86 -7.70
N ARG A 106 13.65 5.36 -7.59
CA ARG A 106 14.87 4.55 -7.68
C ARG A 106 15.56 4.54 -6.34
N GLU A 107 15.49 3.41 -5.65
CA GLU A 107 16.03 3.27 -4.29
C GLU A 107 17.57 3.39 -4.26
N SER A 108 18.25 2.86 -5.27
CA SER A 108 19.73 2.88 -5.32
C SER A 108 20.31 4.28 -5.26
N THR A 109 19.58 5.28 -5.75
CA THR A 109 19.99 6.69 -5.72
C THR A 109 19.08 7.55 -4.86
N THR A 110 18.05 6.96 -4.25
CA THR A 110 17.03 7.67 -3.45
C THR A 110 16.48 8.87 -4.20
N SER A 111 16.06 8.66 -5.45
CA SER A 111 15.62 9.73 -6.34
C SER A 111 14.46 9.29 -7.22
N TRP A 112 13.69 10.28 -7.70
CA TRP A 112 12.65 10.07 -8.69
C TRP A 112 13.26 10.13 -10.09
N VAL A 113 12.95 9.12 -10.91
CA VAL A 113 13.44 9.01 -12.29
C VAL A 113 12.26 9.18 -13.23
N GLU A 114 12.39 10.10 -14.19
CA GLU A 114 11.37 10.29 -15.21
C GLU A 114 11.22 9.04 -16.07
N ILE A 115 9.98 8.57 -16.24
CA ILE A 115 9.66 7.46 -17.13
C ILE A 115 9.42 8.05 -18.52
N LEU A 116 10.33 7.78 -19.44
CA LEU A 116 10.23 8.25 -20.81
C LEU A 116 9.14 7.49 -21.58
N ASP A 117 8.63 8.08 -22.64
CA ASP A 117 7.64 7.42 -23.47
C ASP A 117 8.22 6.18 -24.12
N TYR A 118 7.38 5.15 -24.27
CA TYR A 118 7.77 3.91 -24.94
C TYR A 118 8.18 4.21 -26.37
N PRO A 119 9.36 3.67 -26.84
CA PRO A 119 9.80 3.92 -28.22
C PRO A 119 8.77 3.47 -29.25
N THR A 120 8.69 4.21 -30.37
CA THR A 120 7.69 4.00 -31.42
C THR A 120 8.28 3.41 -32.69
N ASP A 121 9.41 2.74 -32.59
CA ASP A 121 10.11 2.16 -33.75
C ASP A 121 9.66 0.72 -34.10
N GLY A 122 8.65 0.22 -33.39
CA GLY A 122 8.10 -1.14 -33.62
C GLY A 122 8.88 -2.25 -32.92
N LYS A 123 9.94 -1.93 -32.18
CA LYS A 123 10.70 -2.91 -31.42
C LYS A 123 10.12 -3.07 -30.01
N THR A 124 10.55 -4.10 -29.32
CA THR A 124 10.12 -4.41 -27.94
C THR A 124 11.19 -3.95 -26.96
N TYR A 125 10.75 -3.28 -25.89
CA TYR A 125 11.64 -2.70 -24.88
C TYR A 125 11.19 -3.05 -23.47
N THR A 126 12.16 -3.09 -22.54
CA THR A 126 11.90 -3.16 -21.11
C THR A 126 12.43 -1.90 -20.45
N TRP A 127 11.68 -1.36 -19.50
CA TRP A 127 12.13 -0.20 -18.73
C TRP A 127 13.25 -0.60 -17.78
N ASN A 128 14.38 0.11 -17.87
CA ASN A 128 15.50 -0.06 -16.95
C ASN A 128 15.54 1.13 -15.98
N LEU A 129 15.05 0.91 -14.77
CA LEU A 129 14.99 1.96 -13.75
C LEU A 129 16.37 2.45 -13.33
N GLU A 130 17.36 1.57 -13.31
CA GLU A 130 18.72 1.92 -12.87
C GLU A 130 19.43 2.88 -13.83
N THR A 131 19.16 2.75 -15.14
CA THR A 131 19.73 3.63 -16.15
C THR A 131 18.79 4.75 -16.59
N GLY A 132 17.49 4.63 -16.29
CA GLY A 132 16.48 5.58 -16.76
C GLY A 132 16.23 5.50 -18.25
N THR A 133 16.38 4.32 -18.84
CA THR A 133 16.26 4.10 -20.28
C THR A 133 15.40 2.88 -20.61
N TRP A 134 14.89 2.85 -21.85
CA TRP A 134 14.27 1.69 -22.43
C TRP A 134 15.35 0.81 -23.07
N ASP A 135 15.44 -0.44 -22.62
CA ASP A 135 16.41 -1.39 -23.15
C ASP A 135 15.72 -2.32 -24.13
N GLU A 136 16.27 -2.47 -25.32
CA GLU A 136 15.71 -3.34 -26.34
C GLU A 136 15.76 -4.80 -25.89
N VAL A 137 14.61 -5.49 -26.00
CA VAL A 137 14.53 -6.93 -25.75
C VAL A 137 14.86 -7.65 -27.05
N THR A 138 16.05 -8.25 -27.10
CA THR A 138 16.43 -9.12 -28.22
C THR A 138 15.80 -10.48 -28.00
N GLN A 139 14.92 -10.88 -28.91
CA GLN A 139 14.42 -12.24 -28.90
C GLN A 139 15.56 -13.17 -29.34
N GLY A 140 15.94 -14.08 -28.45
CA GLY A 140 16.93 -15.09 -28.79
C GLY A 140 16.51 -15.90 -30.01
N ALA A 141 17.43 -16.16 -30.86
CA ALA A 141 17.19 -17.00 -32.05
C ALA A 141 16.87 -18.43 -31.62
#